data_ca83a38918e045aa6c0ec18a47a86b71
#
_entry.id   ca83a38918e045aa6c0ec18a47a86b71
#
_cell.length_a   1.000
_cell.length_b   1.000
_cell.length_c   1.000
_cell.angle_alpha   90.00
_cell.angle_beta   90.00
_cell.angle_gamma   90.00
#
_symmetry.space_group_name_H-M   'P 1'
#
loop_
_entity.id
_entity.type
_entity.pdbx_description
1 polymer ?
#
loop_
_entity_poly.entity_id
_entity_poly.type
_entity_poly.pdbx_seq_one_letter_code
_entity_poly.pdbx_strand_id
1 'polypeptide(L)'
;MTFFEPQMYARKLQVLSLAIGITAIAACSGDGNRSRGFSGTEPNSRQFNITESLATVSFAGGDTLSLTENYGSGAFRPVNGSNDVFYTISDRGPTIDCADSQAAIGVANFCGANTGSIFAIPSYVPKIIKWQLSGIGTALKLEQTEVITLKGGSNGVELNGLPNSFSNASNEKAFGPSGIELQPSPSGVDPEAIVQLDNGKFWIAEENGPSLLLVDVDGRVLQRQVPAGSAFDLGGANYTVSDAILPAIFSRRKIDRGIEALALSPDNKFLYFIMQSALENPDSATAESSRNVRIGKIELNSDGTPNAMVGEYLYRLDPSSNYGIKSDNSGDLDGNGDFLAQSEVTINEAIALAEDYLVVVEQAKTVSKYFRINLANATNILGTSADTFGISPSVEEQENPSGIKFVTKQLGFDSLTMPLPDNIEPLAENIEGMALLDLSLIHI
;
A
#
# COMPACT_ATOMS: atom_id res chain seq x y z
N MET A 1 13.64 40.16 -14.46
CA MET A 1 12.21 39.78 -14.26
C MET A 1 12.04 38.40 -14.87
N THR A 2 12.38 37.38 -14.12
CA THR A 2 12.28 35.94 -14.49
C THR A 2 11.11 35.37 -13.74
N PHE A 3 10.10 34.96 -14.46
CA PHE A 3 8.92 34.28 -13.91
C PHE A 3 9.36 32.89 -13.45
N PHE A 4 9.30 32.65 -12.13
CA PHE A 4 9.33 31.32 -11.56
C PHE A 4 7.89 30.77 -11.70
N GLU A 5 7.73 29.70 -12.44
CA GLU A 5 6.54 28.87 -12.35
C GLU A 5 6.55 28.14 -10.98
N PRO A 6 5.45 28.17 -10.23
CA PRO A 6 5.36 27.38 -9.00
C PRO A 6 5.22 25.90 -9.39
N GLN A 7 6.25 25.10 -9.13
CA GLN A 7 6.11 23.65 -9.14
C GLN A 7 5.11 23.26 -8.04
N MET A 8 4.01 22.64 -8.46
CA MET A 8 2.94 22.14 -7.60
C MET A 8 3.47 20.99 -6.74
N TYR A 9 3.69 21.26 -5.46
CA TYR A 9 3.81 20.24 -4.42
C TYR A 9 2.41 19.87 -3.92
N ALA A 10 1.64 19.15 -4.71
CA ALA A 10 0.50 18.40 -4.23
C ALA A 10 0.97 16.95 -4.10
N ARG A 11 1.34 16.53 -2.89
CA ARG A 11 1.42 15.10 -2.58
C ARG A 11 0.01 14.53 -2.72
N LYS A 12 -0.12 13.54 -3.59
CA LYS A 12 -1.32 12.78 -3.99
C LYS A 12 -2.30 13.53 -4.93
N LEU A 13 -1.82 14.10 -6.03
CA LEU A 13 -2.59 14.03 -7.26
C LEU A 13 -2.19 12.69 -7.90
N GLN A 14 -2.82 11.61 -7.48
CA GLN A 14 -2.56 10.32 -8.09
C GLN A 14 -3.18 10.32 -9.48
N VAL A 15 -2.34 10.46 -10.47
CA VAL A 15 -2.68 10.10 -11.85
C VAL A 15 -2.54 8.59 -11.93
N LEU A 16 -3.63 7.87 -12.07
CA LEU A 16 -3.60 6.44 -12.30
C LEU A 16 -2.89 6.17 -13.63
N SER A 17 -1.64 5.81 -13.58
CA SER A 17 -0.88 5.37 -14.75
C SER A 17 -0.85 3.85 -14.76
N LEU A 18 -1.73 3.23 -15.54
CA LEU A 18 -1.72 1.80 -15.76
C LEU A 18 -0.68 1.46 -16.82
N ALA A 19 0.50 1.02 -16.40
CA ALA A 19 1.52 0.50 -17.30
C ALA A 19 1.39 -1.03 -17.37
N ILE A 20 1.03 -1.58 -18.54
CA ILE A 20 1.00 -3.02 -18.76
C ILE A 20 2.33 -3.43 -19.38
N GLY A 21 3.23 -3.96 -18.58
CA GLY A 21 4.49 -4.54 -19.00
C GLY A 21 4.38 -6.06 -19.13
N ILE A 22 4.55 -6.60 -20.34
CA ILE A 22 4.67 -8.05 -20.53
C ILE A 22 6.12 -8.42 -20.30
N THR A 23 6.45 -8.89 -19.11
CA THR A 23 7.77 -9.47 -18.82
C THR A 23 7.61 -10.98 -18.68
N ALA A 24 8.02 -11.75 -19.68
CA ALA A 24 8.12 -13.19 -19.57
C ALA A 24 9.23 -13.54 -18.57
N ILE A 25 8.86 -13.97 -17.36
CA ILE A 25 9.81 -14.56 -16.40
C ILE A 25 10.05 -15.99 -16.83
N ALA A 26 11.08 -16.20 -17.65
CA ALA A 26 11.54 -17.55 -18.00
C ALA A 26 12.11 -18.21 -16.75
N ALA A 27 11.51 -19.29 -16.29
CA ALA A 27 12.10 -20.20 -15.32
C ALA A 27 13.28 -20.91 -15.98
N CYS A 28 14.52 -20.52 -15.68
CA CYS A 28 15.72 -21.23 -16.08
C CYS A 28 16.02 -22.33 -15.06
N SER A 29 15.69 -23.56 -15.40
CA SER A 29 16.40 -24.73 -14.91
C SER A 29 17.60 -25.00 -15.82
N GLY A 30 18.74 -25.13 -15.23
CA GLY A 30 20.07 -25.50 -15.61
C GLY A 30 20.50 -25.85 -17.03
N ASP A 31 21.77 -25.48 -17.25
CA ASP A 31 22.78 -25.98 -18.19
C ASP A 31 22.80 -25.47 -19.66
N GLY A 32 24.00 -24.96 -19.99
CA GLY A 32 24.58 -25.04 -21.33
C GLY A 32 24.45 -23.84 -22.24
N ASN A 33 25.39 -22.90 -22.12
CA ASN A 33 26.00 -22.08 -23.16
C ASN A 33 25.37 -22.13 -24.56
N ARG A 34 24.41 -21.23 -24.83
CA ARG A 34 24.07 -20.74 -26.17
C ARG A 34 23.51 -19.32 -26.07
N SER A 35 24.29 -18.35 -26.53
CA SER A 35 23.83 -17.02 -26.88
C SER A 35 22.73 -17.13 -27.95
N ARG A 36 21.45 -17.13 -27.55
CA ARG A 36 20.35 -16.87 -28.46
C ARG A 36 19.99 -15.41 -28.29
N GLY A 37 20.22 -14.62 -29.33
CA GLY A 37 19.67 -13.29 -29.45
C GLY A 37 18.15 -13.36 -29.25
N PHE A 38 17.64 -12.65 -28.28
CA PHE A 38 16.22 -12.37 -28.13
C PHE A 38 15.82 -11.44 -29.29
N SER A 39 15.19 -12.00 -30.33
CA SER A 39 14.33 -11.23 -31.21
C SER A 39 12.93 -11.25 -30.55
N GLY A 40 12.82 -10.61 -29.40
CA GLY A 40 11.53 -10.37 -28.75
C GLY A 40 10.92 -9.11 -29.38
N THR A 41 9.68 -9.20 -29.85
CA THR A 41 8.81 -8.05 -30.00
C THR A 41 8.86 -7.24 -28.70
N GLU A 42 9.09 -5.92 -28.84
CA GLU A 42 9.02 -4.94 -27.75
C GLU A 42 7.85 -5.27 -26.81
N PRO A 43 8.02 -5.23 -25.49
CA PRO A 43 6.90 -5.45 -24.59
C PRO A 43 5.81 -4.43 -24.91
N ASN A 44 4.61 -4.91 -25.25
CA ASN A 44 3.46 -4.06 -25.49
C ASN A 44 2.98 -3.50 -24.14
N SER A 45 3.53 -2.37 -23.73
CA SER A 45 3.04 -1.63 -22.58
C SER A 45 2.07 -0.55 -23.04
N ARG A 46 1.02 -0.31 -22.29
CA ARG A 46 0.08 0.77 -22.51
C ARG A 46 -0.27 1.45 -21.20
N GLN A 47 -0.20 2.77 -21.23
CA GLN A 47 -0.64 3.62 -20.12
C GLN A 47 -2.06 4.10 -20.36
N PHE A 48 -2.90 4.06 -19.33
CA PHE A 48 -4.22 4.66 -19.29
C PHE A 48 -4.20 5.76 -18.23
N ASN A 49 -4.48 6.98 -18.64
CA ASN A 49 -4.67 8.09 -17.72
C ASN A 49 -6.17 8.25 -17.49
N ILE A 50 -6.62 7.96 -16.28
CA ILE A 50 -8.01 8.09 -15.87
C ILE A 50 -8.11 9.29 -14.95
N THR A 51 -8.81 10.33 -15.40
CA THR A 51 -9.00 11.58 -14.65
C THR A 51 -10.48 11.90 -14.65
N GLU A 52 -11.20 11.46 -13.61
CA GLU A 52 -12.58 11.86 -13.38
C GLU A 52 -12.63 12.91 -12.30
N SER A 53 -13.51 13.90 -12.49
CA SER A 53 -13.71 14.97 -11.50
C SER A 53 -14.45 14.39 -10.30
N LEU A 54 -13.85 14.48 -9.12
CA LEU A 54 -14.47 14.08 -7.86
C LEU A 54 -15.29 15.23 -7.27
N ALA A 55 -14.68 16.39 -7.04
CA ALA A 55 -15.30 17.53 -6.42
C ALA A 55 -14.49 18.81 -6.64
N THR A 56 -15.12 19.93 -6.36
CA THR A 56 -14.45 21.24 -6.19
C THR A 56 -14.64 21.68 -4.74
N VAL A 57 -13.52 21.88 -4.02
CA VAL A 57 -13.52 22.19 -2.58
C VAL A 57 -12.85 23.54 -2.33
N SER A 58 -13.53 24.43 -1.60
CA SER A 58 -12.99 25.71 -1.16
C SER A 58 -12.49 25.61 0.28
N PHE A 59 -11.27 26.07 0.52
CA PHE A 59 -10.66 26.07 1.85
C PHE A 59 -10.78 27.44 2.51
N ALA A 60 -11.00 27.47 3.81
CA ALA A 60 -11.22 28.71 4.56
C ALA A 60 -10.00 29.65 4.47
N GLY A 61 -10.19 30.82 3.86
CA GLY A 61 -9.11 31.80 3.67
C GLY A 61 -8.08 31.42 2.62
N GLY A 62 -8.28 30.32 1.90
CA GLY A 62 -7.35 29.76 0.92
C GLY A 62 -7.98 29.56 -0.45
N ASP A 63 -7.32 28.75 -1.24
CA ASP A 63 -7.69 28.45 -2.62
C ASP A 63 -8.89 27.48 -2.71
N THR A 64 -9.41 27.36 -3.92
CA THR A 64 -10.39 26.34 -4.30
C THR A 64 -9.71 25.33 -5.19
N LEU A 65 -9.76 24.06 -4.81
CA LEU A 65 -9.13 22.98 -5.55
C LEU A 65 -10.17 22.15 -6.31
N SER A 66 -9.88 21.82 -7.55
CA SER A 66 -10.60 20.78 -8.30
C SER A 66 -9.92 19.44 -8.08
N LEU A 67 -10.63 18.53 -7.46
CA LEU A 67 -10.13 17.22 -7.05
C LEU A 67 -10.54 16.17 -8.07
N THR A 68 -9.67 15.20 -8.31
CA THR A 68 -9.92 14.04 -9.16
C THR A 68 -10.14 12.79 -8.32
N GLU A 69 -10.85 11.82 -8.89
CA GLU A 69 -11.08 10.53 -8.25
C GLU A 69 -9.76 9.75 -8.15
N ASN A 70 -9.57 9.03 -7.02
CA ASN A 70 -8.53 8.04 -6.85
C ASN A 70 -9.07 6.65 -7.15
N TYR A 71 -8.38 5.89 -7.98
CA TYR A 71 -8.82 4.57 -8.44
C TYR A 71 -7.99 3.40 -7.90
N GLY A 72 -6.91 3.66 -7.18
CA GLY A 72 -6.10 2.56 -6.73
C GLY A 72 -5.02 2.90 -5.71
N SER A 73 -5.16 2.35 -4.50
CA SER A 73 -4.09 2.15 -3.52
C SER A 73 -3.67 0.70 -3.46
N GLY A 74 -4.42 -0.21 -4.09
CA GLY A 74 -4.10 -1.61 -4.24
C GLY A 74 -4.81 -2.23 -5.43
N ALA A 75 -4.27 -3.33 -5.97
CA ALA A 75 -4.86 -4.03 -7.09
C ALA A 75 -4.78 -5.55 -6.95
N PHE A 76 -5.79 -6.25 -7.41
CA PHE A 76 -5.83 -7.70 -7.36
C PHE A 76 -6.59 -8.30 -8.53
N ARG A 77 -6.08 -9.41 -9.07
CA ARG A 77 -6.79 -10.29 -9.97
C ARG A 77 -7.03 -11.64 -9.31
N PRO A 78 -8.30 -12.10 -9.20
CA PRO A 78 -8.60 -13.42 -8.69
C PRO A 78 -7.92 -14.52 -9.52
N VAL A 79 -7.24 -15.47 -8.86
CA VAL A 79 -6.47 -16.53 -9.55
C VAL A 79 -7.39 -17.38 -10.43
N ASN A 80 -8.57 -17.72 -9.93
CA ASN A 80 -9.57 -18.51 -10.65
C ASN A 80 -10.58 -17.66 -11.42
N GLY A 81 -10.36 -16.34 -11.50
CA GLY A 81 -11.18 -15.40 -12.26
C GLY A 81 -10.80 -15.31 -13.73
N SER A 82 -11.52 -14.46 -14.46
CA SER A 82 -11.16 -14.14 -15.85
C SER A 82 -9.83 -13.40 -15.89
N ASN A 83 -8.99 -13.70 -16.91
CA ASN A 83 -7.68 -13.08 -17.08
C ASN A 83 -7.74 -11.59 -17.46
N ASP A 84 -8.91 -11.10 -17.80
CA ASP A 84 -9.17 -9.74 -18.24
C ASP A 84 -9.97 -8.91 -17.21
N VAL A 85 -10.22 -9.45 -16.03
CA VAL A 85 -10.89 -8.76 -14.91
C VAL A 85 -9.96 -8.62 -13.73
N PHE A 86 -9.88 -7.42 -13.18
CA PHE A 86 -9.18 -7.15 -11.93
C PHE A 86 -9.94 -6.12 -11.09
N TYR A 87 -9.54 -5.99 -9.85
CA TYR A 87 -10.11 -5.07 -8.88
C TYR A 87 -9.04 -4.11 -8.37
N THR A 88 -9.47 -2.89 -8.03
CA THR A 88 -8.68 -1.93 -7.28
C THR A 88 -9.46 -1.45 -6.07
N ILE A 89 -8.75 -0.89 -5.10
CA ILE A 89 -9.34 -0.23 -3.93
C ILE A 89 -8.92 1.23 -3.92
N SER A 90 -9.83 2.16 -3.63
CA SER A 90 -9.47 3.56 -3.44
C SER A 90 -8.95 3.79 -2.04
N ASP A 91 -8.04 4.75 -1.91
CA ASP A 91 -7.57 5.35 -0.68
C ASP A 91 -8.73 6.00 0.14
N ARG A 92 -8.43 6.52 1.33
CA ARG A 92 -9.29 7.30 2.23
C ARG A 92 -9.83 8.61 1.64
N GLY A 93 -9.43 8.96 0.42
CA GLY A 93 -9.78 10.18 -0.27
C GLY A 93 -8.71 11.27 -0.19
N PRO A 94 -8.95 12.42 -0.83
CA PRO A 94 -7.93 13.45 -0.98
C PRO A 94 -7.59 14.14 0.34
N THR A 95 -6.32 14.06 0.72
CA THR A 95 -5.74 14.70 1.90
C THR A 95 -4.60 15.65 1.53
N ILE A 96 -4.33 16.63 2.39
CA ILE A 96 -3.19 17.54 2.31
C ILE A 96 -2.50 17.51 3.66
N ASP A 97 -1.18 17.25 3.70
CA ASP A 97 -0.43 17.38 4.94
C ASP A 97 -0.53 18.81 5.49
N CYS A 98 -0.75 18.97 6.78
CA CYS A 98 -0.82 20.29 7.43
C CYS A 98 0.44 21.12 7.18
N ALA A 99 1.60 20.50 7.05
CA ALA A 99 2.87 21.16 6.73
C ALA A 99 2.88 21.75 5.32
N ASP A 100 2.16 21.14 4.39
CA ASP A 100 2.11 21.54 2.98
C ASP A 100 0.97 22.52 2.67
N SER A 101 0.20 22.95 3.67
CA SER A 101 -0.99 23.79 3.49
C SER A 101 -0.71 25.10 2.74
N GLN A 102 0.45 25.76 2.98
CA GLN A 102 0.83 26.97 2.25
C GLN A 102 1.00 26.71 0.76
N ALA A 103 1.64 25.60 0.40
CA ALA A 103 1.91 25.26 -0.99
C ALA A 103 0.65 24.77 -1.71
N ALA A 104 -0.19 24.00 -1.01
CA ALA A 104 -1.36 23.35 -1.60
C ALA A 104 -2.58 24.26 -1.71
N ILE A 105 -2.84 25.10 -0.70
CA ILE A 105 -4.07 25.93 -0.61
C ILE A 105 -3.80 27.41 -0.29
N GLY A 106 -2.53 27.86 -0.35
CA GLY A 106 -2.18 29.26 -0.16
C GLY A 106 -2.24 29.77 1.29
N VAL A 107 -2.47 28.91 2.28
CA VAL A 107 -2.63 29.31 3.69
C VAL A 107 -1.58 28.64 4.58
N ALA A 108 -0.69 29.44 5.16
CA ALA A 108 0.27 28.96 6.13
C ALA A 108 -0.42 28.57 7.45
N ASN A 109 0.06 27.48 8.07
CA ASN A 109 -0.42 27.01 9.36
C ASN A 109 -1.94 26.79 9.41
N PHE A 110 -2.52 26.25 8.35
CA PHE A 110 -3.97 26.00 8.25
C PHE A 110 -4.51 25.16 9.42
N CYS A 111 -3.72 24.22 9.91
CA CYS A 111 -4.02 23.38 11.07
C CYS A 111 -3.54 23.99 12.40
N GLY A 112 -3.19 25.27 12.44
CA GLY A 112 -2.55 25.92 13.59
C GLY A 112 -1.12 25.39 13.80
N ALA A 113 -0.79 25.04 15.07
CA ALA A 113 0.51 24.43 15.42
C ALA A 113 0.48 22.89 15.41
N ASN A 114 -0.56 22.28 14.86
CA ASN A 114 -0.71 20.82 14.85
C ASN A 114 -0.08 20.21 13.60
N THR A 115 0.37 18.97 13.76
CA THR A 115 0.67 18.04 12.66
C THR A 115 -0.57 17.20 12.35
N GLY A 116 -0.65 16.61 11.16
CA GLY A 116 -1.77 15.79 10.71
C GLY A 116 -2.18 16.19 9.31
N SER A 117 -3.38 15.80 8.88
CA SER A 117 -3.85 15.96 7.51
C SER A 117 -5.16 16.74 7.42
N ILE A 118 -5.28 17.51 6.35
CA ILE A 118 -6.49 18.23 5.96
C ILE A 118 -7.27 17.31 5.01
N PHE A 119 -8.42 16.84 5.44
CA PHE A 119 -9.33 16.01 4.66
C PHE A 119 -10.20 16.94 3.82
N ALA A 120 -9.94 17.01 2.53
CA ALA A 120 -10.69 17.88 1.62
C ALA A 120 -12.16 17.46 1.52
N ILE A 121 -12.45 16.16 1.62
CA ILE A 121 -13.81 15.59 1.62
C ILE A 121 -13.93 14.62 2.81
N PRO A 122 -14.25 15.11 4.02
CA PRO A 122 -14.34 14.27 5.22
C PRO A 122 -15.39 13.15 5.12
N SER A 123 -16.33 13.26 4.20
CA SER A 123 -17.37 12.26 3.92
C SER A 123 -17.01 11.34 2.74
N TYR A 124 -15.78 11.37 2.25
CA TYR A 124 -15.36 10.45 1.18
C TYR A 124 -15.54 9.00 1.62
N VAL A 125 -16.11 8.19 0.74
CA VAL A 125 -16.36 6.77 0.99
C VAL A 125 -15.40 5.96 0.15
N PRO A 126 -14.47 5.22 0.75
CA PRO A 126 -13.61 4.30 0.02
C PRO A 126 -14.42 3.25 -0.75
N LYS A 127 -13.92 2.83 -1.91
CA LYS A 127 -14.66 1.98 -2.83
C LYS A 127 -13.75 0.95 -3.52
N ILE A 128 -14.31 -0.19 -3.81
CA ILE A 128 -13.72 -1.22 -4.67
C ILE A 128 -14.19 -0.93 -6.10
N ILE A 129 -13.27 -0.96 -7.05
CA ILE A 129 -13.56 -0.75 -8.46
C ILE A 129 -13.21 -2.02 -9.23
N LYS A 130 -14.15 -2.49 -10.04
CA LYS A 130 -13.94 -3.63 -10.93
C LYS A 130 -13.65 -3.14 -12.34
N TRP A 131 -12.57 -3.64 -12.90
CA TRP A 131 -12.09 -3.29 -14.21
C TRP A 131 -12.18 -4.46 -15.16
N GLN A 132 -12.47 -4.16 -16.43
CA GLN A 132 -12.46 -5.09 -17.55
C GLN A 132 -11.44 -4.63 -18.59
N LEU A 133 -10.50 -5.51 -18.91
CA LEU A 133 -9.62 -5.34 -20.06
C LEU A 133 -10.21 -5.97 -21.31
N SER A 134 -10.03 -5.36 -22.46
CA SER A 134 -10.41 -5.93 -23.75
C SER A 134 -9.40 -5.55 -24.82
N GLY A 135 -9.41 -6.30 -25.94
CA GLY A 135 -8.50 -6.04 -27.06
C GLY A 135 -7.04 -6.39 -26.78
N ILE A 136 -6.77 -7.32 -25.87
CA ILE A 136 -5.42 -7.84 -25.58
C ILE A 136 -4.78 -8.34 -26.87
N GLY A 137 -3.55 -7.88 -27.15
CA GLY A 137 -2.83 -8.21 -28.41
C GLY A 137 -3.23 -7.39 -29.64
N THR A 138 -4.21 -6.50 -29.54
CA THR A 138 -4.65 -5.61 -30.63
C THR A 138 -4.70 -4.14 -30.19
N ALA A 139 -5.84 -3.68 -29.71
CA ALA A 139 -6.06 -2.32 -29.20
C ALA A 139 -6.60 -2.41 -27.77
N LEU A 140 -5.70 -2.50 -26.80
CA LEU A 140 -6.05 -2.64 -25.40
C LEU A 140 -6.95 -1.50 -24.93
N LYS A 141 -8.05 -1.86 -24.27
CA LYS A 141 -9.01 -0.93 -23.65
C LYS A 141 -9.21 -1.35 -22.21
N LEU A 142 -9.42 -0.37 -21.37
CA LEU A 142 -9.77 -0.51 -19.96
C LEU A 142 -11.14 0.10 -19.74
N GLU A 143 -12.04 -0.62 -19.08
CA GLU A 143 -13.39 -0.17 -18.75
C GLU A 143 -13.70 -0.45 -17.29
N GLN A 144 -14.22 0.57 -16.59
CA GLN A 144 -14.78 0.43 -15.25
C GLN A 144 -16.17 -0.20 -15.39
N THR A 145 -16.36 -1.39 -14.82
CA THR A 145 -17.61 -2.15 -14.98
C THR A 145 -18.49 -2.12 -13.72
N GLU A 146 -17.89 -1.89 -12.55
CA GLU A 146 -18.62 -1.87 -11.29
C GLU A 146 -17.87 -1.01 -10.26
N VAL A 147 -18.64 -0.33 -9.39
CA VAL A 147 -18.14 0.40 -8.22
C VAL A 147 -18.90 -0.08 -6.99
N ILE A 148 -18.17 -0.53 -5.97
CA ILE A 148 -18.71 -1.08 -4.73
C ILE A 148 -18.25 -0.20 -3.57
N THR A 149 -19.14 0.59 -2.97
CA THR A 149 -18.80 1.43 -1.81
C THR A 149 -18.68 0.61 -0.54
N LEU A 150 -17.69 0.93 0.30
CA LEU A 150 -17.53 0.27 1.59
C LEU A 150 -18.57 0.78 2.58
N LYS A 151 -19.22 -0.16 3.28
CA LYS A 151 -20.28 0.13 4.25
C LYS A 151 -20.23 -0.81 5.43
N GLY A 152 -20.60 -0.32 6.59
CA GLY A 152 -20.65 -1.08 7.84
C GLY A 152 -22.07 -1.57 8.18
N GLY A 153 -22.13 -2.61 8.98
CA GLY A 153 -23.34 -3.09 9.64
C GLY A 153 -24.49 -3.57 8.75
N SER A 154 -25.58 -3.92 9.39
CA SER A 154 -26.79 -4.40 8.72
C SER A 154 -27.58 -3.28 8.05
N ASN A 155 -27.45 -2.04 8.52
CA ASN A 155 -28.14 -0.86 8.00
C ASN A 155 -27.38 -0.16 6.85
N GLY A 156 -26.17 -0.66 6.47
CA GLY A 156 -25.46 -0.20 5.30
C GLY A 156 -24.96 1.26 5.38
N VAL A 157 -24.64 1.75 6.59
CA VAL A 157 -24.01 3.06 6.76
C VAL A 157 -22.64 3.04 6.10
N GLU A 158 -22.39 3.96 5.18
CA GLU A 158 -21.13 4.10 4.47
C GLU A 158 -19.97 4.37 5.44
N LEU A 159 -18.79 3.80 5.15
CA LEU A 159 -17.57 4.13 5.85
C LEU A 159 -17.06 5.51 5.43
N ASN A 160 -15.98 5.97 6.01
CA ASN A 160 -15.31 7.20 5.63
C ASN A 160 -13.79 7.05 5.75
N GLY A 161 -13.04 8.02 5.22
CA GLY A 161 -11.58 8.00 5.25
C GLY A 161 -10.95 8.64 6.49
N LEU A 162 -11.74 9.04 7.50
CA LEU A 162 -11.18 9.71 8.69
C LEU A 162 -10.34 8.74 9.54
N PRO A 163 -9.29 9.25 10.22
CA PRO A 163 -8.45 8.41 11.05
C PRO A 163 -9.22 7.78 12.21
N ASN A 164 -8.77 6.61 12.63
CA ASN A 164 -9.19 5.98 13.86
C ASN A 164 -8.47 6.62 15.06
N SER A 165 -8.89 6.28 16.28
CA SER A 165 -8.19 6.64 17.51
C SER A 165 -7.93 5.39 18.34
N PHE A 166 -6.67 5.02 18.48
CA PHE A 166 -6.24 3.90 19.29
C PHE A 166 -5.54 4.39 20.55
N SER A 167 -5.93 3.86 21.71
CA SER A 167 -5.37 4.24 23.02
C SER A 167 -3.92 3.76 23.23
N ASN A 168 -3.49 2.77 22.44
CA ASN A 168 -2.17 2.14 22.54
C ASN A 168 -1.21 2.49 21.39
N ALA A 169 -1.57 3.49 20.58
CA ALA A 169 -0.80 3.90 19.41
C ALA A 169 -0.78 5.42 19.26
N SER A 170 0.13 5.93 18.44
CA SER A 170 0.11 7.31 17.97
C SER A 170 -1.07 7.49 17.00
N ASN A 171 -1.76 8.63 17.09
CA ASN A 171 -2.94 8.93 16.29
C ASN A 171 -2.72 10.18 15.43
N GLU A 172 -3.17 10.09 14.20
CA GLU A 172 -3.20 11.22 13.27
C GLU A 172 -4.32 12.20 13.66
N LYS A 173 -4.07 13.49 13.50
CA LYS A 173 -5.10 14.52 13.60
C LYS A 173 -5.68 14.84 12.22
N ALA A 174 -7.00 14.97 12.16
CA ALA A 174 -7.73 15.32 10.96
C ALA A 174 -8.31 16.73 11.04
N PHE A 175 -8.23 17.49 9.96
CA PHE A 175 -8.82 18.82 9.82
C PHE A 175 -9.73 18.88 8.59
N GLY A 176 -10.84 19.58 8.68
CA GLY A 176 -11.73 19.80 7.53
C GLY A 176 -11.31 21.02 6.68
N PRO A 177 -12.00 21.28 5.55
CA PRO A 177 -11.73 22.44 4.69
C PRO A 177 -11.94 23.79 5.37
N SER A 178 -12.59 23.82 6.52
CA SER A 178 -12.76 25.02 7.36
C SER A 178 -11.59 25.26 8.32
N GLY A 179 -10.56 24.39 8.36
CA GLY A 179 -9.47 24.44 9.33
C GLY A 179 -9.84 23.93 10.74
N ILE A 180 -11.06 23.40 10.90
CA ILE A 180 -11.54 22.87 12.19
C ILE A 180 -11.09 21.40 12.31
N GLU A 181 -10.55 21.04 13.49
CA GLU A 181 -10.20 19.66 13.81
C GLU A 181 -11.45 18.77 13.81
N LEU A 182 -11.36 17.65 13.10
CA LEU A 182 -12.40 16.64 13.00
C LEU A 182 -12.22 15.58 14.09
N GLN A 183 -13.33 14.97 14.51
CA GLN A 183 -13.25 13.86 15.43
C GLN A 183 -12.84 12.58 14.70
N PRO A 184 -12.01 11.72 15.32
CA PRO A 184 -11.71 10.40 14.79
C PRO A 184 -12.98 9.59 14.59
N SER A 185 -12.97 8.71 13.59
CA SER A 185 -14.11 7.86 13.24
C SER A 185 -13.82 6.40 13.58
N PRO A 186 -14.65 5.71 14.40
CA PRO A 186 -14.52 4.26 14.58
C PRO A 186 -14.76 3.46 13.29
N SER A 187 -15.46 4.06 12.32
CA SER A 187 -15.73 3.49 11.01
C SER A 187 -14.81 4.05 9.92
N GLY A 188 -13.76 4.75 10.32
CA GLY A 188 -12.75 5.24 9.40
C GLY A 188 -11.89 4.11 8.86
N VAL A 189 -11.52 4.19 7.57
CA VAL A 189 -10.63 3.26 6.91
C VAL A 189 -9.76 3.97 5.89
N ASP A 190 -8.51 3.60 5.84
CA ASP A 190 -7.49 4.03 4.90
C ASP A 190 -7.01 2.79 4.10
N PRO A 191 -7.76 2.37 3.07
CA PRO A 191 -7.46 1.12 2.37
C PRO A 191 -6.22 1.25 1.49
N GLU A 192 -5.27 0.28 1.59
CA GLU A 192 -4.04 0.26 0.81
C GLU A 192 -3.85 -1.01 -0.01
N ALA A 193 -4.49 -2.12 0.36
CA ALA A 193 -4.43 -3.32 -0.46
C ALA A 193 -5.75 -4.10 -0.44
N ILE A 194 -5.97 -4.90 -1.50
CA ILE A 194 -7.16 -5.70 -1.68
C ILE A 194 -6.82 -7.06 -2.26
N VAL A 195 -7.50 -8.11 -1.79
CA VAL A 195 -7.53 -9.42 -2.44
C VAL A 195 -8.95 -9.97 -2.44
N GLN A 196 -9.32 -10.76 -3.45
CA GLN A 196 -10.62 -11.41 -3.52
C GLN A 196 -10.49 -12.92 -3.36
N LEU A 197 -11.30 -13.48 -2.49
CA LEU A 197 -11.46 -14.92 -2.28
C LEU A 197 -12.31 -15.55 -3.39
N ASP A 198 -12.17 -16.85 -3.62
CA ASP A 198 -12.97 -17.60 -4.60
C ASP A 198 -14.49 -17.54 -4.33
N ASN A 199 -14.91 -17.28 -3.07
CA ASN A 199 -16.30 -17.10 -2.70
C ASN A 199 -16.82 -15.66 -2.94
N GLY A 200 -16.02 -14.80 -3.54
CA GLY A 200 -16.35 -13.42 -3.91
C GLY A 200 -16.14 -12.38 -2.80
N LYS A 201 -15.88 -12.78 -1.55
CA LYS A 201 -15.56 -11.85 -0.47
C LYS A 201 -14.19 -11.23 -0.70
N PHE A 202 -13.95 -10.07 -0.09
CA PHE A 202 -12.68 -9.37 -0.17
C PHE A 202 -12.00 -9.28 1.21
N TRP A 203 -10.69 -9.38 1.24
CA TRP A 203 -9.88 -8.87 2.31
C TRP A 203 -9.24 -7.54 1.88
N ILE A 204 -9.25 -6.56 2.78
CA ILE A 204 -8.72 -5.22 2.57
C ILE A 204 -7.75 -4.93 3.70
N ALA A 205 -6.57 -4.41 3.38
CA ALA A 205 -5.62 -3.86 4.34
C ALA A 205 -5.90 -2.39 4.59
N GLU A 206 -5.55 -1.92 5.78
CA GLU A 206 -5.78 -0.58 6.25
C GLU A 206 -4.52 -0.05 6.94
N GLU A 207 -4.11 1.14 6.58
CA GLU A 207 -2.85 1.75 6.95
C GLU A 207 -2.93 2.57 8.24
N ASN A 208 -3.90 3.46 8.35
CA ASN A 208 -3.96 4.43 9.45
C ASN A 208 -4.12 3.74 10.80
N GLY A 209 -5.12 2.88 10.93
CA GLY A 209 -5.28 2.04 12.11
C GLY A 209 -5.07 0.57 11.74
N PRO A 210 -3.83 0.05 11.76
CA PRO A 210 -3.45 -1.18 11.08
C PRO A 210 -4.44 -2.30 11.35
N SER A 211 -5.13 -2.70 10.31
CA SER A 211 -6.22 -3.68 10.43
C SER A 211 -6.49 -4.39 9.11
N LEU A 212 -7.24 -5.48 9.21
CA LEU A 212 -7.68 -6.26 8.06
C LEU A 212 -9.21 -6.36 8.09
N LEU A 213 -9.86 -5.97 7.00
CA LEU A 213 -11.31 -6.01 6.87
C LEU A 213 -11.73 -7.15 5.95
N LEU A 214 -12.60 -8.03 6.43
CA LEU A 214 -13.32 -8.99 5.59
C LEU A 214 -14.63 -8.35 5.14
N VAL A 215 -14.82 -8.26 3.84
CA VAL A 215 -15.93 -7.54 3.20
C VAL A 215 -16.68 -8.48 2.27
N ASP A 216 -18.00 -8.38 2.22
CA ASP A 216 -18.80 -9.17 1.28
C ASP A 216 -18.81 -8.58 -0.13
N VAL A 217 -19.43 -9.27 -1.06
CA VAL A 217 -19.53 -8.88 -2.48
C VAL A 217 -20.21 -7.52 -2.71
N ASP A 218 -21.00 -7.05 -1.75
CA ASP A 218 -21.74 -5.79 -1.82
C ASP A 218 -21.02 -4.64 -1.09
N GLY A 219 -19.78 -4.85 -0.63
CA GLY A 219 -18.96 -3.85 0.08
C GLY A 219 -19.27 -3.73 1.58
N ARG A 220 -20.02 -4.68 2.16
CA ARG A 220 -20.35 -4.67 3.58
C ARG A 220 -19.22 -5.30 4.41
N VAL A 221 -18.72 -4.58 5.40
CA VAL A 221 -17.75 -5.13 6.36
C VAL A 221 -18.45 -6.19 7.23
N LEU A 222 -17.95 -7.41 7.15
CA LEU A 222 -18.38 -8.54 7.96
C LEU A 222 -17.65 -8.56 9.30
N GLN A 223 -16.34 -8.31 9.26
CA GLN A 223 -15.50 -8.18 10.45
C GLN A 223 -14.23 -7.38 10.13
N ARG A 224 -13.65 -6.75 11.16
CA ARG A 224 -12.36 -6.07 11.13
C ARG A 224 -11.45 -6.67 12.18
N GLN A 225 -10.25 -7.12 11.80
CA GLN A 225 -9.21 -7.60 12.69
C GLN A 225 -8.27 -6.44 13.00
N VAL A 226 -8.07 -6.14 14.27
CA VAL A 226 -7.16 -5.10 14.76
C VAL A 226 -6.09 -5.71 15.65
N PRO A 227 -4.97 -5.03 15.95
CA PRO A 227 -3.98 -5.50 16.90
C PRO A 227 -4.58 -5.77 18.29
N ALA A 228 -4.06 -6.79 18.98
CA ALA A 228 -4.54 -7.18 20.30
C ALA A 228 -4.55 -5.99 21.28
N GLY A 229 -5.67 -5.81 21.97
CA GLY A 229 -5.93 -4.71 22.89
C GLY A 229 -6.53 -3.44 22.24
N SER A 230 -6.82 -3.44 20.92
CA SER A 230 -7.33 -2.26 20.19
C SER A 230 -8.82 -2.34 19.85
N ALA A 231 -9.49 -3.49 20.01
CA ALA A 231 -10.89 -3.64 19.61
C ALA A 231 -11.86 -2.69 20.34
N PHE A 232 -11.57 -2.40 21.62
CA PHE A 232 -12.40 -1.50 22.43
C PHE A 232 -12.46 -0.08 21.84
N ASP A 233 -11.37 0.39 21.27
CA ASP A 233 -11.26 1.75 20.71
C ASP A 233 -12.16 1.96 19.48
N LEU A 234 -12.48 0.87 18.78
CA LEU A 234 -13.43 0.87 17.66
C LEU A 234 -14.84 0.38 18.04
N GLY A 235 -15.17 0.38 19.33
CA GLY A 235 -16.49 -0.09 19.82
C GLY A 235 -17.70 0.68 19.29
N GLY A 236 -17.49 1.86 18.68
CA GLY A 236 -18.52 2.63 17.98
C GLY A 236 -18.72 2.21 16.52
N ALA A 237 -17.91 1.31 15.97
CA ALA A 237 -18.06 0.81 14.62
C ALA A 237 -19.33 -0.04 14.51
N ASN A 238 -20.00 0.06 13.35
CA ASN A 238 -21.29 -0.62 13.11
C ASN A 238 -21.10 -2.01 12.47
N TYR A 239 -20.06 -2.72 12.86
CA TYR A 239 -19.70 -4.07 12.43
C TYR A 239 -18.85 -4.76 13.50
N THR A 240 -18.59 -6.06 13.34
CA THR A 240 -17.76 -6.82 14.28
C THR A 240 -16.30 -6.37 14.21
N VAL A 241 -15.74 -5.96 15.35
CA VAL A 241 -14.30 -5.71 15.52
C VAL A 241 -13.74 -6.79 16.44
N SER A 242 -12.60 -7.37 16.05
CA SER A 242 -11.92 -8.43 16.79
C SER A 242 -10.41 -8.13 16.87
N ASP A 243 -9.82 -8.37 18.02
CA ASP A 243 -8.38 -8.27 18.27
C ASP A 243 -7.74 -9.62 18.63
N ALA A 244 -8.38 -10.71 18.19
CA ALA A 244 -7.96 -12.07 18.52
C ALA A 244 -6.84 -12.63 17.61
N ILE A 245 -6.58 -12.00 16.46
CA ILE A 245 -5.70 -12.57 15.41
C ILE A 245 -4.37 -11.83 15.31
N LEU A 246 -4.38 -10.50 15.32
CA LEU A 246 -3.16 -9.72 15.11
C LEU A 246 -2.44 -9.48 16.45
N PRO A 247 -1.13 -9.78 16.58
CA PRO A 247 -0.33 -9.41 17.75
C PRO A 247 -0.36 -7.92 18.05
N ALA A 248 -0.27 -7.59 19.33
CA ALA A 248 -0.30 -6.20 19.82
C ALA A 248 0.83 -5.34 19.23
N ILE A 249 1.96 -5.95 18.83
CA ILE A 249 3.12 -5.23 18.29
C ILE A 249 2.76 -4.42 17.04
N PHE A 250 1.81 -4.87 16.22
CA PHE A 250 1.39 -4.16 15.00
C PHE A 250 0.72 -2.81 15.27
N SER A 251 0.27 -2.54 16.51
CA SER A 251 -0.18 -1.19 16.91
C SER A 251 0.95 -0.16 16.90
N ARG A 252 2.21 -0.60 16.86
CA ARG A 252 3.40 0.25 16.85
C ARG A 252 3.82 0.70 15.45
N ARG A 253 2.90 0.68 14.51
CA ARG A 253 3.15 1.26 13.19
C ARG A 253 3.52 2.75 13.32
N LYS A 254 4.37 3.25 12.46
CA LYS A 254 4.53 4.69 12.24
C LYS A 254 3.20 5.27 11.75
N ILE A 255 2.84 6.48 12.18
CA ILE A 255 1.61 7.14 11.66
C ILE A 255 1.63 7.12 10.13
N ASP A 256 0.49 6.78 9.53
CA ASP A 256 0.31 6.69 8.07
C ASP A 256 1.31 5.73 7.41
N ARG A 257 1.65 4.61 8.10
CA ARG A 257 2.57 3.56 7.65
C ARG A 257 2.20 2.19 8.27
N GLY A 258 0.94 1.80 8.12
CA GLY A 258 0.42 0.56 8.66
C GLY A 258 0.58 -0.63 7.74
N ILE A 259 -0.53 -1.33 7.46
CA ILE A 259 -0.53 -2.49 6.57
C ILE A 259 -0.74 -2.01 5.14
N GLU A 260 0.28 -2.15 4.31
CA GLU A 260 0.31 -1.64 2.95
C GLU A 260 0.02 -2.70 1.90
N ALA A 261 0.47 -3.93 2.12
CA ALA A 261 0.38 -4.97 1.11
C ALA A 261 -0.37 -6.20 1.60
N LEU A 262 -1.18 -6.78 0.71
CA LEU A 262 -1.84 -8.07 0.90
C LEU A 262 -1.50 -9.04 -0.22
N ALA A 263 -1.29 -10.30 0.14
CA ALA A 263 -1.17 -11.38 -0.82
C ALA A 263 -2.00 -12.58 -0.37
N LEU A 264 -2.75 -13.17 -1.29
CA LEU A 264 -3.57 -14.36 -1.03
C LEU A 264 -2.93 -15.57 -1.71
N SER A 265 -2.72 -16.67 -0.97
CA SER A 265 -2.23 -17.90 -1.60
C SER A 265 -3.21 -18.38 -2.67
N PRO A 266 -2.73 -18.98 -3.79
CA PRO A 266 -3.59 -19.40 -4.90
C PRO A 266 -4.71 -20.37 -4.52
N ASP A 267 -4.57 -21.09 -3.41
CA ASP A 267 -5.57 -22.00 -2.86
C ASP A 267 -6.48 -21.39 -1.79
N ASN A 268 -6.37 -20.07 -1.58
CA ASN A 268 -7.12 -19.26 -0.61
C ASN A 268 -6.96 -19.70 0.87
N LYS A 269 -5.89 -20.44 1.20
CA LYS A 269 -5.68 -20.90 2.58
C LYS A 269 -4.91 -19.92 3.45
N PHE A 270 -4.07 -19.10 2.85
CA PHE A 270 -3.22 -18.18 3.58
C PHE A 270 -3.35 -16.76 3.04
N LEU A 271 -3.58 -15.83 3.96
CA LEU A 271 -3.48 -14.40 3.72
C LEU A 271 -2.17 -13.90 4.30
N TYR A 272 -1.37 -13.23 3.50
CA TYR A 272 -0.15 -12.55 3.91
C TYR A 272 -0.42 -11.05 3.96
N PHE A 273 0.11 -10.37 4.96
CA PHE A 273 0.12 -8.92 5.03
C PHE A 273 1.53 -8.41 5.33
N ILE A 274 1.87 -7.26 4.82
CA ILE A 274 3.19 -6.66 5.00
C ILE A 274 3.00 -5.21 5.47
N MET A 275 3.74 -4.84 6.53
CA MET A 275 3.79 -3.45 6.98
C MET A 275 4.49 -2.59 5.94
N GLN A 276 4.09 -1.34 5.79
CA GLN A 276 4.71 -0.42 4.85
C GLN A 276 6.17 -0.13 5.19
N SER A 277 6.47 0.00 6.49
CA SER A 277 7.79 0.31 7.03
C SER A 277 8.06 -0.42 8.35
N ALA A 278 9.25 -0.23 8.92
CA ALA A 278 9.58 -0.71 10.25
C ALA A 278 8.67 -0.10 11.32
N LEU A 279 8.40 -0.87 12.38
CA LEU A 279 7.58 -0.42 13.50
C LEU A 279 8.36 0.56 14.41
N GLU A 280 7.62 1.46 15.11
CA GLU A 280 8.13 2.31 16.18
C GLU A 280 8.41 1.45 17.44
N ASN A 281 9.42 0.60 17.35
CA ASN A 281 9.80 -0.33 18.40
C ASN A 281 11.34 -0.27 18.66
N PRO A 282 11.79 0.44 19.70
CA PRO A 282 11.00 1.02 20.80
C PRO A 282 10.36 2.38 20.48
N ASP A 283 10.84 3.11 19.46
CA ASP A 283 10.45 4.49 19.21
C ASP A 283 10.49 4.86 17.72
N SER A 284 10.07 6.09 17.40
CA SER A 284 10.03 6.61 16.03
C SER A 284 11.43 6.77 15.41
N ALA A 285 12.46 7.11 16.20
CA ALA A 285 13.83 7.23 15.67
C ALA A 285 14.36 5.89 15.17
N THR A 286 13.99 4.81 15.84
CA THR A 286 14.26 3.43 15.38
C THR A 286 13.54 3.14 14.06
N ALA A 287 12.26 3.46 13.97
CA ALA A 287 11.49 3.26 12.72
C ALA A 287 12.06 4.03 11.52
N GLU A 288 12.56 5.27 11.75
CA GLU A 288 13.16 6.09 10.69
C GLU A 288 14.44 5.50 10.08
N SER A 289 15.19 4.73 10.86
CA SER A 289 16.48 4.17 10.44
C SER A 289 16.44 2.68 10.13
N SER A 290 15.46 1.96 10.64
CA SER A 290 15.36 0.51 10.51
C SER A 290 15.00 0.08 9.08
N ARG A 291 15.54 -1.07 8.68
CA ARG A 291 15.25 -1.74 7.43
C ARG A 291 14.41 -3.01 7.63
N ASN A 292 14.02 -3.30 8.87
CA ASN A 292 13.37 -4.54 9.24
C ASN A 292 11.85 -4.36 9.28
N VAL A 293 11.18 -4.89 8.26
CA VAL A 293 9.74 -4.81 8.09
C VAL A 293 9.11 -6.16 8.41
N ARG A 294 7.92 -6.16 9.00
CA ARG A 294 7.23 -7.38 9.41
C ARG A 294 6.26 -7.88 8.35
N ILE A 295 6.24 -9.19 8.16
CA ILE A 295 5.27 -9.92 7.34
C ILE A 295 4.47 -10.83 8.27
N GLY A 296 3.13 -10.73 8.22
CA GLY A 296 2.24 -11.67 8.89
C GLY A 296 1.67 -12.70 7.93
N LYS A 297 1.46 -13.94 8.41
CA LYS A 297 0.79 -15.03 7.70
C LYS A 297 -0.40 -15.50 8.52
N ILE A 298 -1.61 -15.40 7.96
CA ILE A 298 -2.86 -15.81 8.58
C ILE A 298 -3.41 -17.01 7.83
N GLU A 299 -3.74 -18.07 8.56
CA GLU A 299 -4.50 -19.19 8.02
C GLU A 299 -5.97 -18.81 7.95
N LEU A 300 -6.63 -19.12 6.83
CA LEU A 300 -8.04 -18.88 6.59
C LEU A 300 -8.85 -20.16 6.67
N ASN A 301 -10.07 -20.05 7.21
CA ASN A 301 -11.10 -21.08 7.11
C ASN A 301 -11.63 -21.16 5.66
N SER A 302 -12.31 -22.24 5.32
CA SER A 302 -12.88 -22.45 3.97
C SER A 302 -13.93 -21.41 3.56
N ASP A 303 -14.52 -20.70 4.51
CA ASP A 303 -15.46 -19.60 4.25
C ASP A 303 -14.78 -18.23 4.11
N GLY A 304 -13.44 -18.21 4.22
CA GLY A 304 -12.59 -17.03 4.13
C GLY A 304 -12.45 -16.24 5.44
N THR A 305 -13.05 -16.69 6.55
CA THR A 305 -12.81 -16.07 7.86
C THR A 305 -11.42 -16.43 8.38
N PRO A 306 -10.78 -15.60 9.22
CA PRO A 306 -9.46 -15.91 9.74
C PRO A 306 -9.55 -17.02 10.79
N ASN A 307 -8.64 -18.01 10.71
CA ASN A 307 -8.51 -19.05 11.71
C ASN A 307 -7.50 -18.65 12.80
N ALA A 308 -6.27 -18.39 12.40
CA ALA A 308 -5.18 -17.97 13.29
C ALA A 308 -4.07 -17.28 12.50
N MET A 309 -3.33 -16.38 13.15
CA MET A 309 -2.03 -16.00 12.67
C MET A 309 -1.05 -17.15 12.93
N VAL A 310 -0.38 -17.65 11.91
CA VAL A 310 0.48 -18.84 11.96
C VAL A 310 1.96 -18.53 11.73
N GLY A 311 2.26 -17.30 11.35
CA GLY A 311 3.64 -16.88 11.14
C GLY A 311 3.80 -15.36 11.17
N GLU A 312 4.97 -14.97 11.67
CA GLU A 312 5.49 -13.61 11.59
C GLU A 312 6.96 -13.68 11.20
N TYR A 313 7.34 -12.91 10.19
CA TYR A 313 8.66 -12.98 9.58
C TYR A 313 9.24 -11.59 9.38
N LEU A 314 10.57 -11.49 9.28
CA LEU A 314 11.24 -10.24 8.94
C LEU A 314 11.65 -10.22 7.47
N TYR A 315 11.26 -9.15 6.82
CA TYR A 315 11.73 -8.72 5.51
C TYR A 315 12.75 -7.60 5.71
N ARG A 316 13.82 -7.59 4.91
CA ARG A 316 14.81 -6.52 4.96
C ARG A 316 14.71 -5.65 3.72
N LEU A 317 14.35 -4.38 3.91
CA LEU A 317 14.41 -3.37 2.86
C LEU A 317 15.83 -3.20 2.31
N ASP A 318 15.94 -2.86 1.04
CA ASP A 318 17.22 -2.37 0.50
C ASP A 318 17.61 -1.06 1.18
N PRO A 319 18.92 -0.76 1.31
CA PRO A 319 19.33 0.54 1.79
C PRO A 319 18.91 1.62 0.80
N SER A 320 18.52 2.79 1.31
CA SER A 320 18.06 3.93 0.48
C SER A 320 19.06 4.32 -0.61
N SER A 321 20.36 4.13 -0.35
CA SER A 321 21.43 4.36 -1.34
C SER A 321 21.32 3.51 -2.61
N ASN A 322 20.61 2.38 -2.56
CA ASN A 322 20.41 1.52 -3.73
C ASN A 322 19.37 2.05 -4.72
N TYR A 323 18.67 3.11 -4.37
CA TYR A 323 17.64 3.73 -5.22
C TYR A 323 18.18 4.89 -6.07
N GLY A 324 19.42 5.34 -5.82
CA GLY A 324 20.07 6.37 -6.62
C GLY A 324 19.45 7.76 -6.50
N ILE A 325 18.46 7.96 -5.63
CA ILE A 325 17.73 9.22 -5.46
C ILE A 325 18.40 10.06 -4.38
N LYS A 326 18.58 11.36 -4.63
CA LYS A 326 19.15 12.31 -3.69
C LYS A 326 18.06 13.07 -2.93
N SER A 327 18.37 13.51 -1.73
CA SER A 327 17.44 14.20 -0.84
C SER A 327 16.96 15.56 -1.37
N ASP A 328 17.71 16.18 -2.26
CA ASP A 328 17.41 17.50 -2.85
C ASP A 328 16.40 17.45 -4.01
N ASN A 329 15.84 16.29 -4.32
CA ASN A 329 14.92 16.07 -5.45
C ASN A 329 15.50 16.40 -6.84
N SER A 330 16.81 16.64 -6.95
CA SER A 330 17.41 17.02 -8.25
C SER A 330 17.33 15.89 -9.29
N GLY A 331 17.06 14.66 -8.85
CA GLY A 331 17.19 13.47 -9.70
C GLY A 331 18.63 13.24 -10.16
N ASP A 332 19.54 14.02 -9.65
CA ASP A 332 20.92 14.08 -10.08
C ASP A 332 21.73 12.97 -9.40
N LEU A 333 22.28 12.10 -10.21
CA LEU A 333 23.20 11.05 -9.79
C LEU A 333 24.65 11.53 -9.70
N ASP A 334 24.90 12.83 -9.64
CA ASP A 334 26.23 13.45 -9.69
C ASP A 334 27.12 13.19 -8.45
N GLY A 335 26.55 12.58 -7.41
CA GLY A 335 27.28 12.25 -6.20
C GLY A 335 27.35 13.38 -5.15
N ASN A 336 26.74 14.53 -5.39
CA ASN A 336 26.85 15.73 -4.56
C ASN A 336 25.70 15.95 -3.56
N GLY A 337 24.92 14.96 -3.19
CA GLY A 337 23.86 15.07 -2.21
C GLY A 337 23.80 13.85 -1.30
N ASP A 338 23.14 13.98 -0.15
CA ASP A 338 22.82 12.85 0.69
C ASP A 338 21.72 12.00 0.02
N PHE A 339 21.77 10.69 0.21
CA PHE A 339 20.69 9.81 -0.22
C PHE A 339 19.41 10.11 0.56
N LEU A 340 18.27 9.66 0.03
CA LEU A 340 17.01 9.67 0.76
C LEU A 340 17.16 9.04 2.13
N ALA A 341 16.38 9.51 3.11
CA ALA A 341 16.28 8.83 4.40
C ALA A 341 15.82 7.37 4.21
N GLN A 342 16.26 6.47 5.08
CA GLN A 342 15.85 5.06 5.00
C GLN A 342 14.33 4.89 5.11
N SER A 343 13.68 5.75 5.87
CA SER A 343 12.21 5.77 6.01
C SER A 343 11.45 6.12 4.74
N GLU A 344 12.12 6.61 3.69
CA GLU A 344 11.50 6.84 2.38
C GLU A 344 11.46 5.58 1.49
N VAL A 345 12.09 4.48 1.95
CA VAL A 345 11.99 3.17 1.30
C VAL A 345 10.84 2.41 1.93
N THR A 346 9.84 2.06 1.14
CA THR A 346 8.59 1.44 1.60
C THR A 346 8.27 0.16 0.86
N ILE A 347 7.44 -0.67 1.46
CA ILE A 347 6.71 -1.72 0.76
C ILE A 347 5.42 -1.11 0.25
N ASN A 348 5.04 -1.41 -0.98
CA ASN A 348 3.83 -0.84 -1.57
C ASN A 348 2.82 -1.91 -2.02
N GLU A 349 3.26 -3.11 -2.41
CA GLU A 349 2.32 -4.15 -2.81
C GLU A 349 2.97 -5.54 -2.77
N ALA A 350 2.15 -6.60 -2.71
CA ALA A 350 2.60 -7.99 -2.78
C ALA A 350 1.61 -8.90 -3.52
N ILE A 351 2.14 -9.91 -4.22
CA ILE A 351 1.36 -10.98 -4.85
C ILE A 351 1.92 -12.32 -4.41
N ALA A 352 1.06 -13.27 -4.03
CA ALA A 352 1.46 -14.65 -3.79
C ALA A 352 1.43 -15.46 -5.09
N LEU A 353 2.56 -16.06 -5.47
CA LEU A 353 2.68 -16.97 -6.60
C LEU A 353 2.43 -18.42 -6.18
N ALA A 354 2.73 -18.74 -4.94
CA ALA A 354 2.49 -20.03 -4.27
C ALA A 354 2.49 -19.79 -2.76
N GLU A 355 2.18 -20.83 -1.98
CA GLU A 355 2.38 -20.76 -0.53
C GLU A 355 3.85 -20.39 -0.22
N ASP A 356 4.03 -19.41 0.66
CA ASP A 356 5.32 -18.87 1.12
C ASP A 356 6.22 -18.28 0.02
N TYR A 357 5.72 -18.11 -1.20
CA TYR A 357 6.46 -17.54 -2.31
C TYR A 357 5.74 -16.33 -2.89
N LEU A 358 6.30 -15.14 -2.66
CA LEU A 358 5.66 -13.85 -2.99
C LEU A 358 6.54 -13.03 -3.94
N VAL A 359 5.91 -12.12 -4.65
CA VAL A 359 6.54 -10.95 -5.26
C VAL A 359 6.15 -9.75 -4.43
N VAL A 360 7.13 -8.93 -4.06
CA VAL A 360 6.96 -7.73 -3.23
C VAL A 360 7.53 -6.54 -3.98
N VAL A 361 6.83 -5.41 -3.93
CA VAL A 361 7.30 -4.13 -4.45
C VAL A 361 7.91 -3.33 -3.31
N GLU A 362 9.20 -3.01 -3.44
CA GLU A 362 9.84 -1.95 -2.67
C GLU A 362 9.90 -0.69 -3.52
N GLN A 363 9.64 0.44 -2.93
CA GLN A 363 9.68 1.72 -3.63
C GLN A 363 10.38 2.79 -2.81
N ALA A 364 11.04 3.70 -3.54
CA ALA A 364 11.50 4.98 -3.03
C ALA A 364 11.24 6.03 -4.11
N LYS A 365 10.28 6.92 -3.88
CA LYS A 365 9.81 7.91 -4.87
C LYS A 365 9.50 7.25 -6.24
N THR A 366 10.19 7.67 -7.30
CA THR A 366 9.99 7.20 -8.67
C THR A 366 10.64 5.86 -8.98
N VAL A 367 11.37 5.26 -8.03
CA VAL A 367 12.11 4.01 -8.26
C VAL A 367 11.44 2.85 -7.56
N SER A 368 10.99 1.88 -8.34
CA SER A 368 10.36 0.66 -7.85
C SER A 368 11.20 -0.57 -8.16
N LYS A 369 11.34 -1.45 -7.17
CA LYS A 369 12.03 -2.72 -7.28
C LYS A 369 11.12 -3.86 -6.90
N TYR A 370 11.14 -4.92 -7.70
CA TYR A 370 10.30 -6.09 -7.53
C TYR A 370 11.17 -7.25 -7.06
N PHE A 371 10.89 -7.74 -5.88
CA PHE A 371 11.63 -8.84 -5.28
C PHE A 371 10.77 -10.09 -5.18
N ARG A 372 11.32 -11.20 -5.64
CA ARG A 372 10.80 -12.52 -5.28
C ARG A 372 11.31 -12.88 -3.90
N ILE A 373 10.40 -13.25 -3.01
CA ILE A 373 10.72 -13.64 -1.65
C ILE A 373 10.21 -15.04 -1.33
N ASN A 374 10.86 -15.70 -0.40
CA ASN A 374 10.42 -17.01 0.10
C ASN A 374 10.51 -17.03 1.64
N LEU A 375 9.40 -17.37 2.28
CA LEU A 375 9.25 -17.39 3.73
C LEU A 375 9.64 -18.76 4.33
N ALA A 376 9.66 -19.84 3.53
CA ALA A 376 9.76 -21.23 4.03
C ALA A 376 10.99 -21.50 4.93
N ASN A 377 12.10 -20.77 4.75
CA ASN A 377 13.31 -20.93 5.54
C ASN A 377 13.59 -19.75 6.49
N ALA A 378 12.68 -18.78 6.57
CA ALA A 378 12.77 -17.67 7.49
C ALA A 378 12.43 -18.11 8.92
N THR A 379 12.95 -17.40 9.90
CA THR A 379 12.57 -17.65 11.29
C THR A 379 11.19 -17.10 11.55
N ASN A 380 10.26 -17.97 11.97
CA ASN A 380 8.97 -17.54 12.48
C ASN A 380 9.17 -16.94 13.88
N ILE A 381 8.93 -15.65 14.03
CA ILE A 381 9.12 -14.90 15.29
C ILE A 381 7.82 -14.75 16.08
N LEU A 382 6.68 -15.18 15.55
CA LEU A 382 5.37 -15.11 16.20
C LEU A 382 5.41 -15.73 17.61
N GLY A 383 4.92 -15.00 18.60
CA GLY A 383 4.86 -15.43 20.01
C GLY A 383 6.22 -15.55 20.70
N THR A 384 7.30 -15.09 20.09
CA THR A 384 8.63 -15.00 20.73
C THR A 384 8.85 -13.62 21.36
N SER A 385 10.00 -13.40 22.00
CA SER A 385 10.39 -12.07 22.49
C SER A 385 10.53 -11.03 21.38
N ALA A 386 10.79 -11.47 20.15
CA ALA A 386 10.88 -10.58 18.99
C ALA A 386 9.50 -10.01 18.56
N ASP A 387 8.42 -10.68 18.94
CA ASP A 387 7.02 -10.26 18.73
C ASP A 387 6.48 -9.47 19.96
N THR A 388 7.36 -8.76 20.68
CA THR A 388 6.95 -8.09 21.91
C THR A 388 7.50 -6.66 21.96
N PHE A 389 6.61 -5.69 22.24
CA PHE A 389 7.01 -4.30 22.46
C PHE A 389 7.76 -4.14 23.78
N GLY A 390 8.76 -3.24 23.77
CA GLY A 390 9.52 -2.86 24.96
C GLY A 390 10.67 -3.83 25.32
N ILE A 391 10.96 -4.80 24.46
CA ILE A 391 12.18 -5.61 24.55
C ILE A 391 13.31 -4.85 23.84
N SER A 392 14.43 -4.62 24.54
CA SER A 392 15.61 -3.98 23.97
C SER A 392 16.85 -4.88 24.07
N PRO A 393 17.64 -5.02 22.99
CA PRO A 393 17.34 -4.43 21.70
C PRO A 393 16.19 -5.15 20.99
N SER A 394 15.28 -4.38 20.40
CA SER A 394 14.21 -4.90 19.54
C SER A 394 14.79 -5.41 18.21
N VAL A 395 13.98 -6.12 17.41
CA VAL A 395 14.43 -6.54 16.07
C VAL A 395 14.57 -5.34 15.12
N GLU A 396 13.86 -4.27 15.36
CA GLU A 396 13.95 -3.03 14.59
C GLU A 396 15.25 -2.26 14.87
N GLU A 397 15.79 -2.33 16.11
CA GLU A 397 17.07 -1.71 16.49
C GLU A 397 18.30 -2.43 15.92
N GLN A 398 18.14 -3.71 15.53
CA GLN A 398 19.26 -4.56 15.16
C GLN A 398 19.35 -4.73 13.65
N GLU A 399 20.49 -4.42 13.06
CA GLU A 399 20.70 -4.73 11.65
C GLU A 399 20.65 -6.24 11.38
N ASN A 400 21.23 -7.05 12.26
CA ASN A 400 21.26 -8.52 12.17
C ASN A 400 20.84 -9.15 13.51
N PRO A 401 19.53 -9.26 13.79
CA PRO A 401 19.06 -9.86 15.03
C PRO A 401 19.55 -11.30 15.17
N SER A 402 20.16 -11.60 16.32
CA SER A 402 20.80 -12.89 16.55
C SER A 402 19.78 -14.05 16.49
N GLY A 403 20.08 -15.10 15.77
CA GLY A 403 19.24 -16.29 15.63
C GLY A 403 18.02 -16.10 14.74
N ILE A 404 17.80 -14.95 14.15
CA ILE A 404 16.69 -14.68 13.23
C ILE A 404 17.19 -14.67 11.79
N LYS A 405 16.59 -15.52 10.96
CA LYS A 405 16.80 -15.54 9.52
C LYS A 405 15.67 -14.75 8.85
N PHE A 406 16.04 -13.75 8.08
CA PHE A 406 15.12 -13.01 7.21
C PHE A 406 14.55 -13.91 6.11
N VAL A 407 13.43 -13.49 5.53
CA VAL A 407 12.94 -14.09 4.27
C VAL A 407 14.02 -13.98 3.20
N THR A 408 14.14 -15.01 2.36
CA THR A 408 15.06 -14.92 1.21
C THR A 408 14.51 -13.97 0.18
N LYS A 409 15.37 -13.12 -0.39
CA LYS A 409 15.01 -12.04 -1.28
C LYS A 409 15.88 -12.08 -2.53
N GLN A 410 15.25 -12.02 -3.70
CA GLN A 410 15.94 -11.98 -4.99
C GLN A 410 15.32 -10.90 -5.88
N LEU A 411 16.13 -9.96 -6.34
CA LEU A 411 15.68 -8.94 -7.29
C LEU A 411 15.21 -9.60 -8.59
N GLY A 412 14.00 -9.28 -8.98
CA GLY A 412 13.39 -9.72 -10.25
C GLY A 412 13.37 -8.61 -11.30
N PHE A 413 13.09 -7.38 -10.86
CA PHE A 413 12.98 -6.22 -11.73
C PHE A 413 13.38 -4.94 -10.98
N ASP A 414 13.96 -3.97 -11.69
CA ASP A 414 14.36 -2.67 -11.16
C ASP A 414 14.05 -1.61 -12.23
N SER A 415 13.19 -0.65 -11.89
CA SER A 415 12.75 0.39 -12.82
C SER A 415 13.87 1.33 -13.27
N LEU A 416 14.98 1.43 -12.51
CA LEU A 416 16.16 2.18 -12.94
C LEU A 416 16.90 1.55 -14.12
N THR A 417 16.88 0.22 -14.21
CA THR A 417 17.71 -0.54 -15.15
C THR A 417 16.96 -0.99 -16.38
N MET A 418 15.62 -0.89 -16.37
CA MET A 418 14.80 -1.32 -17.50
C MET A 418 14.47 -0.14 -18.41
N PRO A 419 14.85 -0.20 -19.69
CA PRO A 419 14.41 0.80 -20.63
C PRO A 419 12.88 0.71 -20.76
N LEU A 420 12.21 1.80 -20.42
CA LEU A 420 10.80 1.97 -20.79
C LEU A 420 10.71 2.17 -22.31
N PRO A 421 9.67 1.65 -22.98
CA PRO A 421 9.42 1.98 -24.37
C PRO A 421 9.35 3.51 -24.56
N ASP A 422 9.83 4.02 -25.70
CA ASP A 422 9.97 5.45 -26.02
C ASP A 422 8.71 6.33 -25.83
N ASN A 423 7.55 5.73 -25.60
CA ASN A 423 6.25 6.40 -25.50
C ASN A 423 5.57 6.20 -24.14
N ILE A 424 6.27 5.69 -23.15
CA ILE A 424 5.76 5.53 -21.77
C ILE A 424 6.48 6.54 -20.91
N GLU A 425 5.69 7.40 -20.27
CA GLU A 425 6.19 8.25 -19.20
C GLU A 425 6.87 7.38 -18.13
N PRO A 426 7.88 7.88 -17.44
CA PRO A 426 8.45 7.20 -16.27
C PRO A 426 7.32 6.70 -15.36
N LEU A 427 7.50 5.51 -14.78
CA LEU A 427 6.54 4.99 -13.81
C LEU A 427 6.20 6.10 -12.81
N ALA A 428 4.93 6.21 -12.45
CA ALA A 428 4.46 7.23 -11.51
C ALA A 428 5.30 7.22 -10.22
N GLU A 429 5.34 8.34 -9.55
CA GLU A 429 6.10 8.48 -8.29
C GLU A 429 5.69 7.44 -7.25
N ASN A 430 4.45 6.91 -7.32
CA ASN A 430 3.97 5.84 -6.46
C ASN A 430 3.30 4.74 -7.29
N ILE A 431 3.84 3.53 -7.21
CA ILE A 431 3.15 2.31 -7.62
C ILE A 431 2.52 1.74 -6.36
N GLU A 432 1.21 1.79 -6.27
CA GLU A 432 0.48 1.36 -5.07
C GLU A 432 -0.28 0.06 -5.27
N GLY A 433 -0.43 -0.40 -6.50
CA GLY A 433 -1.13 -1.66 -6.76
C GLY A 433 -0.49 -2.48 -7.86
N MET A 434 -0.57 -3.80 -7.72
CA MET A 434 -0.04 -4.76 -8.68
C MET A 434 -0.99 -5.93 -8.88
N ALA A 435 -1.36 -6.23 -10.12
CA ALA A 435 -2.16 -7.41 -10.44
C ALA A 435 -1.50 -8.24 -11.54
N LEU A 436 -1.47 -9.56 -11.36
CA LEU A 436 -0.91 -10.48 -12.33
C LEU A 436 -1.99 -10.95 -13.31
N LEU A 437 -1.90 -10.54 -14.56
CA LEU A 437 -2.77 -11.00 -15.64
C LEU A 437 -2.06 -12.06 -16.47
N ASP A 438 -2.44 -13.33 -16.33
CA ASP A 438 -1.80 -14.45 -16.98
C ASP A 438 -0.27 -14.45 -16.71
N LEU A 439 0.54 -14.13 -17.69
CA LEU A 439 1.99 -13.89 -17.51
C LEU A 439 2.37 -12.40 -17.61
N SER A 440 1.37 -11.51 -17.59
CA SER A 440 1.52 -10.06 -17.71
C SER A 440 1.23 -9.39 -16.38
N LEU A 441 2.00 -8.36 -16.04
CA LEU A 441 1.82 -7.59 -14.82
C LEU A 441 1.05 -6.29 -15.12
N ILE A 442 0.04 -5.98 -14.31
CA ILE A 442 -0.56 -4.64 -14.27
C ILE A 442 0.02 -3.91 -13.06
N HIS A 443 0.44 -2.66 -13.27
CA HIS A 443 0.88 -1.74 -12.23
C HIS A 443 -0.12 -0.59 -12.13
N ILE A 444 -0.44 -0.19 -10.94
CA ILE A 444 -1.33 0.92 -10.64
C ILE A 444 -0.64 1.87 -9.68
#